data_97b72e794b23e1545913023571a1b405
#
_entry.id   97b72e794b23e1545913023571a1b405
#
_cell.length_a   1.000
_cell.length_b   1.000
_cell.length_c   1.000
_cell.angle_alpha   90.00
_cell.angle_beta   90.00
_cell.angle_gamma   90.00
#
_symmetry.space_group_name_H-M   'P 1'
#
loop_
_entity.id
_entity.type
_entity.pdbx_description
1 polymer ?
#
loop_
_entity_poly.entity_id
_entity_poly.type
_entity_poly.pdbx_seq_one_letter_code
_entity_poly.pdbx_strand_id
1 'polypeptide(L)'
;MSVKTLSAIAAALMLAACTTGDWSGSGQPSLKQVWQLRHLPGIADARVAEVGGTLDLRKLPQAHAKMGCNGISFDVQTDISGTFRPGTGVSTLMYCDGRMDLEQRFNRLIEEIGADGRYRIENGRLFLGKPGQEMVFEPADKTAQ
;
A
#
# COMPACT_ATOMS: atom_id res chain seq x y z
N MET A 1 84.70 -5.49 10.19
CA MET A 1 84.15 -4.92 8.95
C MET A 1 82.65 -5.09 8.95
N SER A 2 81.97 -4.03 9.18
CA SER A 2 80.50 -4.04 9.36
C SER A 2 79.79 -3.88 8.00
N VAL A 3 78.90 -4.79 7.67
CA VAL A 3 77.97 -4.62 6.60
C VAL A 3 76.59 -4.34 7.16
N LYS A 4 76.14 -3.12 6.97
CA LYS A 4 74.79 -2.67 7.38
C LYS A 4 73.81 -3.06 6.27
N THR A 5 72.95 -4.01 6.53
CA THR A 5 71.81 -4.30 5.68
C THR A 5 70.64 -3.35 5.98
N LEU A 6 70.30 -2.51 5.00
CA LEU A 6 69.10 -1.68 5.03
C LEU A 6 67.89 -2.55 4.66
N SER A 7 67.00 -2.74 5.61
CA SER A 7 65.67 -3.30 5.33
C SER A 7 64.73 -2.21 4.83
N ALA A 8 64.32 -2.30 3.58
CA ALA A 8 63.28 -1.46 3.00
C ALA A 8 61.91 -2.01 3.41
N ILE A 9 61.17 -1.24 4.21
CA ILE A 9 59.78 -1.54 4.56
C ILE A 9 58.93 -0.97 3.45
N ALA A 10 58.36 -1.82 2.63
CA ALA A 10 57.36 -1.45 1.64
C ALA A 10 56.02 -1.34 2.35
N ALA A 11 55.58 -0.10 2.54
CA ALA A 11 54.19 0.19 3.03
C ALA A 11 53.20 -0.02 1.87
N ALA A 12 52.47 -1.13 1.91
CA ALA A 12 51.32 -1.36 1.05
C ALA A 12 50.15 -0.50 1.49
N LEU A 13 49.85 0.57 0.76
CA LEU A 13 48.59 1.29 0.92
C LEU A 13 47.45 0.43 0.38
N MET A 14 46.66 -0.15 1.26
CA MET A 14 45.37 -0.70 0.92
C MET A 14 44.40 0.44 0.69
N LEU A 15 44.10 0.78 -0.58
CA LEU A 15 42.96 1.57 -0.94
C LEU A 15 41.70 0.73 -0.66
N ALA A 16 41.05 1.00 0.46
CA ALA A 16 39.69 0.54 0.69
C ALA A 16 38.78 1.26 -0.32
N ALA A 17 38.45 0.60 -1.42
CA ALA A 17 37.38 1.02 -2.29
C ALA A 17 36.08 0.89 -1.50
N CYS A 18 35.59 2.00 -0.95
CA CYS A 18 34.20 2.11 -0.55
C CYS A 18 33.35 2.01 -1.82
N THR A 19 32.91 0.80 -2.15
CA THR A 19 31.80 0.64 -3.05
C THR A 19 30.59 1.27 -2.36
N THR A 20 30.25 2.51 -2.75
CA THR A 20 28.94 3.07 -2.50
C THR A 20 27.96 2.15 -3.19
N GLY A 21 27.46 1.15 -2.47
CA GLY A 21 26.33 0.38 -2.93
C GLY A 21 25.21 1.37 -3.20
N ASP A 22 24.81 1.46 -4.48
CA ASP A 22 23.54 2.05 -4.83
C ASP A 22 22.48 1.34 -4.00
N TRP A 23 22.08 1.97 -2.92
CA TRP A 23 20.81 1.72 -2.30
C TRP A 23 19.77 2.27 -3.28
N SER A 24 19.53 1.54 -4.37
CA SER A 24 18.29 1.65 -5.11
C SER A 24 17.21 1.31 -4.10
N GLY A 25 16.71 2.35 -3.46
CA GLY A 25 15.67 2.22 -2.48
C GLY A 25 14.55 1.44 -3.13
N SER A 26 14.27 0.26 -2.64
CA SER A 26 12.98 -0.36 -2.79
C SER A 26 12.00 0.57 -2.07
N GLY A 27 11.65 1.66 -2.75
CA GLY A 27 10.74 2.67 -2.24
C GLY A 27 9.46 1.96 -1.86
N GLN A 28 9.06 2.07 -0.61
CA GLN A 28 7.72 1.65 -0.22
C GLN A 28 6.74 2.28 -1.20
N PRO A 29 5.77 1.53 -1.72
CA PRO A 29 4.81 2.09 -2.64
C PRO A 29 4.13 3.29 -1.98
N SER A 30 3.97 4.37 -2.75
CA SER A 30 3.27 5.56 -2.28
C SER A 30 1.81 5.22 -1.98
N LEU A 31 1.23 5.85 -0.94
CA LEU A 31 -0.21 5.75 -0.70
C LEU A 31 -1.02 6.21 -1.92
N LYS A 32 -0.50 7.23 -2.65
CA LYS A 32 -1.17 7.84 -3.82
C LYS A 32 -1.03 7.01 -5.09
N GLN A 33 -1.71 5.87 -5.14
CA GLN A 33 -1.78 4.99 -6.31
C GLN A 33 -3.11 4.25 -6.37
N VAL A 34 -3.27 3.38 -7.34
CA VAL A 34 -4.39 2.44 -7.41
C VAL A 34 -4.00 1.17 -6.67
N TRP A 35 -4.88 0.74 -5.80
CA TRP A 35 -4.75 -0.43 -4.96
C TRP A 35 -5.77 -1.49 -5.35
N GLN A 36 -5.33 -2.74 -5.48
CA GLN A 36 -6.16 -3.91 -5.74
C GLN A 36 -6.50 -4.61 -4.42
N LEU A 37 -7.77 -4.81 -4.15
CA LEU A 37 -8.24 -5.52 -2.95
C LEU A 37 -7.81 -6.98 -2.98
N ARG A 38 -7.29 -7.49 -1.85
CA ARG A 38 -6.90 -8.89 -1.64
C ARG A 38 -7.63 -9.55 -0.48
N HIS A 39 -7.94 -8.78 0.55
CA HIS A 39 -8.67 -9.26 1.72
C HIS A 39 -9.72 -8.25 2.16
N LEU A 40 -10.90 -8.72 2.45
CA LEU A 40 -12.02 -7.94 2.98
C LEU A 40 -12.61 -8.69 4.18
N PRO A 41 -12.50 -8.16 5.41
CA PRO A 41 -13.01 -8.84 6.59
C PRO A 41 -14.49 -9.24 6.45
N GLY A 42 -14.77 -10.52 6.67
CA GLY A 42 -16.12 -11.09 6.53
C GLY A 42 -16.48 -11.60 5.13
N ILE A 43 -15.55 -11.53 4.18
CA ILE A 43 -15.68 -12.13 2.83
C ILE A 43 -14.51 -13.09 2.60
N ALA A 44 -14.77 -14.26 2.01
CA ALA A 44 -13.70 -15.20 1.67
C ALA A 44 -12.77 -14.62 0.61
N ASP A 45 -11.46 -14.80 0.75
CA ASP A 45 -10.46 -14.24 -0.18
C ASP A 45 -10.64 -14.76 -1.62
N ALA A 46 -11.09 -16.01 -1.80
CA ALA A 46 -11.44 -16.55 -3.11
C ALA A 46 -12.56 -15.72 -3.77
N ARG A 47 -13.54 -15.26 -3.00
CA ARG A 47 -14.62 -14.41 -3.48
C ARG A 47 -14.12 -13.00 -3.82
N VAL A 48 -13.21 -12.45 -3.00
CA VAL A 48 -12.54 -11.18 -3.30
C VAL A 48 -11.78 -11.27 -4.63
N ALA A 49 -11.06 -12.36 -4.86
CA ALA A 49 -10.31 -12.59 -6.10
C ALA A 49 -11.23 -12.74 -7.33
N GLU A 50 -12.38 -13.40 -7.17
CA GLU A 50 -13.36 -13.60 -8.25
C GLU A 50 -14.02 -12.29 -8.70
N VAL A 51 -14.51 -11.50 -7.74
CA VAL A 51 -15.26 -10.26 -8.03
C VAL A 51 -14.32 -9.12 -8.38
N GLY A 52 -13.19 -9.05 -7.72
CA GLY A 52 -12.23 -7.97 -7.81
C GLY A 52 -12.70 -6.70 -7.10
N GLY A 53 -11.75 -5.86 -6.70
CA GLY A 53 -12.05 -4.57 -6.10
C GLY A 53 -10.84 -3.66 -6.21
N THR A 54 -11.05 -2.38 -6.44
CA THR A 54 -9.99 -1.37 -6.54
C THR A 54 -10.29 -0.18 -5.65
N LEU A 55 -9.22 0.41 -5.11
CA LEU A 55 -9.24 1.66 -4.37
C LEU A 55 -8.23 2.62 -5.01
N ASP A 56 -8.71 3.68 -5.63
CA ASP A 56 -7.89 4.71 -6.25
C ASP A 56 -7.66 5.87 -5.29
N LEU A 57 -6.42 6.04 -4.85
CA LEU A 57 -5.98 7.10 -3.96
C LEU A 57 -5.06 8.12 -4.65
N ARG A 58 -4.97 8.10 -5.98
CA ARG A 58 -4.08 9.00 -6.75
C ARG A 58 -4.43 10.48 -6.55
N LYS A 59 -5.70 10.78 -6.32
CA LYS A 59 -6.24 12.14 -6.22
C LYS A 59 -6.61 12.54 -4.78
N LEU A 60 -5.95 11.99 -3.76
CA LEU A 60 -6.19 12.40 -2.39
C LEU A 60 -6.23 13.94 -2.27
N PRO A 61 -7.19 14.50 -1.51
CA PRO A 61 -8.09 13.84 -0.56
C PRO A 61 -9.27 13.07 -1.17
N GLN A 62 -9.52 13.14 -2.46
CA GLN A 62 -10.56 12.33 -3.11
C GLN A 62 -10.09 10.90 -3.32
N ALA A 63 -10.87 9.94 -2.80
CA ALA A 63 -10.74 8.51 -3.04
C ALA A 63 -11.88 8.01 -3.91
N HIS A 64 -11.59 7.02 -4.75
CA HIS A 64 -12.60 6.33 -5.53
C HIS A 64 -12.42 4.83 -5.38
N ALA A 65 -13.48 4.14 -4.98
CA ALA A 65 -13.48 2.68 -4.85
C ALA A 65 -14.49 2.05 -5.81
N LYS A 66 -14.12 0.89 -6.36
CA LYS A 66 -15.02 0.04 -7.14
C LYS A 66 -14.88 -1.39 -6.63
N MET A 67 -15.92 -1.88 -5.96
CA MET A 67 -15.94 -3.19 -5.30
C MET A 67 -16.93 -4.15 -5.96
N GLY A 68 -16.72 -4.37 -7.25
CA GLY A 68 -17.54 -5.26 -8.06
C GLY A 68 -18.48 -4.53 -9.00
N CYS A 69 -19.55 -3.93 -8.51
CA CYS A 69 -20.59 -3.31 -9.35
C CYS A 69 -20.49 -1.79 -9.42
N ASN A 70 -20.78 -1.12 -8.30
CA ASN A 70 -20.84 0.33 -8.23
C ASN A 70 -19.48 0.95 -7.91
N GLY A 71 -19.33 2.22 -8.32
CA GLY A 71 -18.27 3.08 -7.84
C GLY A 71 -18.76 3.93 -6.67
N ILE A 72 -17.91 4.09 -5.66
CA ILE A 72 -18.11 5.03 -4.57
C ILE A 72 -16.97 6.05 -4.57
N SER A 73 -17.31 7.33 -4.45
CA SER A 73 -16.34 8.42 -4.28
C SER A 73 -16.55 9.05 -2.92
N PHE A 74 -15.48 9.29 -2.19
CA PHE A 74 -15.51 9.89 -0.86
C PHE A 74 -14.22 10.67 -0.59
N ASP A 75 -14.31 11.67 0.28
CA ASP A 75 -13.13 12.39 0.73
C ASP A 75 -12.45 11.63 1.86
N VAL A 76 -11.13 11.72 1.94
CA VAL A 76 -10.33 11.04 2.97
C VAL A 76 -9.35 12.02 3.58
N GLN A 77 -9.36 12.12 4.89
CA GLN A 77 -8.31 12.78 5.65
C GLN A 77 -7.21 11.77 5.98
N THR A 78 -6.00 12.05 5.53
CA THR A 78 -4.81 11.24 5.82
C THR A 78 -3.69 12.11 6.36
N ASP A 79 -2.83 11.53 7.18
CA ASP A 79 -1.60 12.16 7.67
C ASP A 79 -0.42 11.18 7.69
N ILE A 80 0.75 11.68 8.01
CA ILE A 80 2.00 10.90 8.09
C ILE A 80 2.01 9.91 9.28
N SER A 81 1.12 10.07 10.24
CA SER A 81 0.98 9.15 11.37
C SER A 81 0.14 7.91 11.06
N GLY A 82 -0.33 7.79 9.81
CA GLY A 82 -1.14 6.67 9.37
C GLY A 82 -2.64 6.83 9.62
N THR A 83 -3.11 8.05 9.81
CA THR A 83 -4.55 8.32 9.90
C THR A 83 -5.22 8.11 8.54
N PHE A 84 -6.40 7.48 8.56
CA PHE A 84 -7.28 7.35 7.40
C PHE A 84 -8.73 7.54 7.85
N ARG A 85 -9.27 8.73 7.64
CA ARG A 85 -10.65 9.08 8.02
C ARG A 85 -11.49 9.33 6.79
N PRO A 86 -12.32 8.37 6.38
CA PRO A 86 -13.24 8.58 5.28
C PRO A 86 -14.36 9.53 5.68
N GLY A 87 -14.71 10.41 4.75
CA GLY A 87 -15.90 11.25 4.84
C GLY A 87 -17.13 10.57 4.22
N THR A 88 -18.20 11.34 4.05
CA THR A 88 -19.43 10.87 3.39
C THR A 88 -19.15 10.53 1.93
N GLY A 89 -19.59 9.36 1.50
CA GLY A 89 -19.45 8.89 0.13
C GLY A 89 -20.69 9.11 -0.73
N VAL A 90 -20.45 9.19 -2.04
CA VAL A 90 -21.50 9.19 -3.07
C VAL A 90 -21.27 7.95 -3.95
N SER A 91 -22.30 7.13 -4.08
CA SER A 91 -22.24 5.87 -4.85
C SER A 91 -23.20 5.92 -6.04
N THR A 92 -22.82 5.24 -7.13
CA THR A 92 -23.78 4.87 -8.18
C THR A 92 -24.73 3.80 -7.63
N LEU A 93 -25.92 3.69 -8.19
CA LEU A 93 -26.97 2.77 -7.73
C LEU A 93 -27.40 1.82 -8.85
N MET A 94 -26.45 1.01 -9.32
CA MET A 94 -26.76 -0.09 -10.23
C MET A 94 -26.98 -1.38 -9.44
N TYR A 95 -27.86 -2.22 -9.89
CA TYR A 95 -28.00 -3.58 -9.37
C TYR A 95 -27.22 -4.55 -10.26
N CYS A 96 -26.29 -5.28 -9.66
CA CYS A 96 -25.52 -6.33 -10.33
C CYS A 96 -25.71 -7.63 -9.58
N ASP A 97 -26.44 -8.55 -10.19
CA ASP A 97 -26.71 -9.84 -9.58
C ASP A 97 -25.41 -10.58 -9.23
N GLY A 98 -25.36 -11.11 -8.02
CA GLY A 98 -24.23 -11.88 -7.52
C GLY A 98 -22.92 -11.10 -7.28
N ARG A 99 -22.92 -9.74 -7.30
CA ARG A 99 -21.71 -8.92 -7.10
C ARG A 99 -21.84 -7.81 -6.06
N MET A 100 -22.95 -7.81 -5.32
CA MET A 100 -23.23 -6.74 -4.36
C MET A 100 -22.60 -6.99 -2.98
N ASP A 101 -22.18 -8.19 -2.69
CA ASP A 101 -21.66 -8.62 -1.39
C ASP A 101 -20.38 -7.87 -0.98
N LEU A 102 -19.40 -7.75 -1.87
CA LEU A 102 -18.16 -7.01 -1.62
C LEU A 102 -18.44 -5.53 -1.40
N GLU A 103 -19.25 -4.93 -2.27
CA GLU A 103 -19.60 -3.52 -2.18
C GLU A 103 -20.28 -3.18 -0.86
N GLN A 104 -21.31 -3.95 -0.50
CA GLN A 104 -22.04 -3.76 0.75
C GLN A 104 -21.13 -3.92 1.98
N ARG A 105 -20.23 -4.91 1.95
CA ARG A 105 -19.28 -5.11 3.05
C ARG A 105 -18.25 -4.02 3.13
N PHE A 106 -17.70 -3.60 1.99
CA PHE A 106 -16.75 -2.48 1.92
C PHE A 106 -17.37 -1.19 2.45
N ASN A 107 -18.58 -0.84 2.00
CA ASN A 107 -19.26 0.39 2.44
C ASN A 107 -19.49 0.39 3.96
N ARG A 108 -19.94 -0.74 4.53
CA ARG A 108 -20.07 -0.86 5.98
C ARG A 108 -18.74 -0.69 6.72
N LEU A 109 -17.65 -1.28 6.22
CA LEU A 109 -16.33 -1.11 6.84
C LEU A 109 -15.84 0.33 6.76
N ILE A 110 -16.05 1.02 5.64
CA ILE A 110 -15.71 2.45 5.51
C ILE A 110 -16.48 3.29 6.53
N GLU A 111 -17.76 3.02 6.74
CA GLU A 111 -18.57 3.69 7.78
C GLU A 111 -18.08 3.33 9.19
N GLU A 112 -17.78 2.07 9.47
CA GLU A 112 -17.30 1.57 10.76
C GLU A 112 -15.91 2.10 11.13
N ILE A 113 -15.05 2.38 10.15
CA ILE A 113 -13.71 2.95 10.36
C ILE A 113 -13.80 4.28 11.10
N GLY A 114 -14.63 5.21 10.65
CA GLY A 114 -14.89 6.50 11.29
C GLY A 114 -13.60 7.26 11.64
N ALA A 115 -13.56 7.83 12.85
CA ALA A 115 -12.43 8.63 13.33
C ALA A 115 -11.19 7.82 13.72
N ASP A 116 -11.33 6.51 13.95
CA ASP A 116 -10.26 5.64 14.45
C ASP A 116 -9.51 4.91 13.32
N GLY A 117 -9.85 5.23 12.08
CA GLY A 117 -9.25 4.61 10.92
C GLY A 117 -7.76 4.84 10.81
N ARG A 118 -7.05 3.78 10.46
CA ARG A 118 -5.60 3.79 10.24
C ARG A 118 -5.26 3.15 8.92
N TYR A 119 -4.13 3.59 8.37
CA TYR A 119 -3.47 2.88 7.29
C TYR A 119 -2.01 2.63 7.63
N ARG A 120 -1.45 1.59 7.08
CA ARG A 120 -0.01 1.34 7.04
C ARG A 120 0.35 0.63 5.75
N ILE A 121 1.56 0.84 5.29
CA ILE A 121 2.12 0.14 4.14
C ILE A 121 3.29 -0.70 4.65
N GLU A 122 3.16 -2.00 4.53
CA GLU A 122 4.16 -2.97 4.96
C GLU A 122 4.38 -4.03 3.88
N ASN A 123 5.63 -4.31 3.54
CA ASN A 123 6.00 -5.28 2.51
C ASN A 123 5.26 -5.06 1.17
N GLY A 124 5.08 -3.80 0.79
CA GLY A 124 4.40 -3.43 -0.45
C GLY A 124 2.87 -3.50 -0.41
N ARG A 125 2.26 -3.87 0.72
CA ARG A 125 0.81 -3.98 0.90
C ARG A 125 0.27 -2.82 1.72
N LEU A 126 -0.91 -2.34 1.35
CA LEU A 126 -1.68 -1.39 2.14
C LEU A 126 -2.65 -2.15 3.04
N PHE A 127 -2.55 -1.88 4.32
CA PHE A 127 -3.50 -2.30 5.36
C PHE A 127 -4.34 -1.10 5.75
N LEU A 128 -5.64 -1.24 5.72
CA LEU A 128 -6.59 -0.15 5.92
C LEU A 128 -7.75 -0.59 6.81
N GLY A 129 -7.98 0.10 7.91
CA GLY A 129 -9.09 -0.18 8.81
C GLY A 129 -8.77 0.06 10.26
N LYS A 130 -9.54 -0.55 11.15
CA LYS A 130 -9.24 -0.65 12.58
C LYS A 130 -8.35 -1.86 12.84
N PRO A 131 -7.49 -1.83 13.86
CA PRO A 131 -6.72 -3.01 14.25
C PRO A 131 -7.60 -4.25 14.43
N GLY A 132 -7.24 -5.34 13.75
CA GLY A 132 -8.00 -6.59 13.75
C GLY A 132 -9.18 -6.67 12.77
N GLN A 133 -9.49 -5.60 12.07
CA GLN A 133 -10.51 -5.52 11.00
C GLN A 133 -9.98 -4.81 9.76
N GLU A 134 -8.77 -5.13 9.39
CA GLU A 134 -8.09 -4.43 8.30
C GLU A 134 -8.38 -5.07 6.95
N MET A 135 -8.74 -4.24 6.00
CA MET A 135 -8.71 -4.59 4.57
C MET A 135 -7.26 -4.62 4.10
N VAL A 136 -6.92 -5.55 3.20
CA VAL A 136 -5.57 -5.66 2.63
C VAL A 136 -5.62 -5.44 1.14
N PHE A 137 -4.72 -4.60 0.66
CA PHE A 137 -4.59 -4.27 -0.75
C PHE A 137 -3.14 -4.46 -1.21
N GLU A 138 -2.97 -4.74 -2.49
CA GLU A 138 -1.69 -4.72 -3.18
C GLU A 138 -1.70 -3.62 -4.26
N PRO A 139 -0.53 -3.10 -4.70
CA PRO A 139 -0.50 -2.20 -5.85
C PRO A 139 -1.22 -2.85 -7.03
N ALA A 140 -2.12 -2.11 -7.67
CA ALA A 140 -2.73 -2.59 -8.92
C ALA A 140 -1.67 -2.62 -10.01
N ASP A 141 -1.68 -3.66 -10.84
CA ASP A 141 -0.80 -3.76 -11.99
C ASP A 141 -0.99 -2.56 -12.92
N LYS A 142 0.12 -1.99 -13.40
CA LYS A 142 0.10 -0.82 -14.30
C LYS A 142 -0.59 -1.10 -15.65
N THR A 143 -0.87 -2.37 -15.94
CA THR A 143 -1.54 -2.83 -17.17
C THR A 143 -3.07 -2.86 -17.08
N ALA A 144 -3.65 -2.58 -15.91
CA ALA A 144 -5.12 -2.60 -15.70
C ALA A 144 -5.77 -1.21 -15.81
N GLN A 145 -5.19 -0.31 -16.59
CA GLN A 145 -5.75 1.03 -16.85
C GLN A 145 -6.33 1.14 -18.26
#